data_79e5d3765f6eabc186bba3a6aa017b9f
#
_entry.id   79e5d3765f6eabc186bba3a6aa017b9f
#
_cell.length_a   1.000
_cell.length_b   1.000
_cell.length_c   1.000
_cell.angle_alpha   90.00
_cell.angle_beta   90.00
_cell.angle_gamma   90.00
#
_symmetry.space_group_name_H-M   'P 1'
#
loop_
_entity.id
_entity.type
_entity.pdbx_description
1 polymer ?
#
loop_
_entity_poly.entity_id
_entity_poly.type
_entity_poly.pdbx_seq_one_letter_code
_entity_poly.pdbx_strand_id
1 'polypeptide(L)'
;KYRNQISIKIGLEYEYFPEYIHWLKEIIKEYRLDYILFGNHHYHTDEKFPYFGHHTTNRDMLDLYEESTIEGMESGLFAYLAHPDLFMRSYPEFDKHCISVSRHICRAAARLHIPLEYNIGYVAINEARGITTYPCPQFWHIAANEGCTAIIGLDAHNNLDLENPTYYDRACQELNALKMPVIDTIPFLKY
;
A
#
# COMPACT_ATOMS: atom_id res chain seq x y z
N LYS A 1 27.77 7.39 -6.75
CA LYS A 1 28.99 6.97 -6.02
C LYS A 1 28.98 5.45 -5.76
N TYR A 2 27.85 4.85 -5.42
CA TYR A 2 27.75 3.45 -4.96
C TYR A 2 27.17 2.47 -5.99
N ARG A 3 26.83 2.89 -7.22
CA ARG A 3 26.18 2.06 -8.25
C ARG A 3 26.95 0.80 -8.66
N ASN A 4 28.27 0.80 -8.45
CA ASN A 4 29.11 -0.38 -8.71
C ASN A 4 29.17 -1.37 -7.52
N GLN A 5 28.60 -0.98 -6.39
CA GLN A 5 28.61 -1.78 -5.15
C GLN A 5 27.23 -2.35 -4.81
N ILE A 6 26.17 -1.66 -5.26
CA ILE A 6 24.78 -2.01 -4.98
C ILE A 6 23.90 -1.68 -6.19
N SER A 7 22.94 -2.56 -6.49
CA SER A 7 21.89 -2.29 -7.48
C SER A 7 20.86 -1.35 -6.87
N ILE A 8 20.70 -0.16 -7.47
CA ILE A 8 19.75 0.86 -7.01
C ILE A 8 18.61 0.95 -8.02
N LYS A 9 17.39 0.82 -7.55
CA LYS A 9 16.16 1.03 -8.30
C LYS A 9 15.51 2.34 -7.83
N ILE A 10 15.01 3.12 -8.77
CA ILE A 10 14.39 4.42 -8.49
C ILE A 10 12.92 4.33 -8.86
N GLY A 11 12.06 4.58 -7.89
CA GLY A 11 10.62 4.62 -8.07
C GLY A 11 9.98 5.82 -7.41
N LEU A 12 8.69 5.96 -7.60
CA LEU A 12 7.84 6.93 -6.91
C LEU A 12 6.66 6.19 -6.27
N GLU A 13 6.28 6.60 -5.08
CA GLU A 13 4.94 6.41 -4.59
C GLU A 13 4.09 7.54 -5.16
N TYR A 14 2.97 7.19 -5.79
CA TYR A 14 2.15 8.13 -6.51
C TYR A 14 0.66 7.82 -6.32
N GLU A 15 -0.15 8.88 -6.35
CA GLU A 15 -1.61 8.82 -6.28
C GLU A 15 -2.23 8.38 -7.61
N TYR A 16 -3.43 7.81 -7.55
CA TYR A 16 -4.24 7.66 -8.75
C TYR A 16 -5.11 8.90 -8.95
N PHE A 17 -4.58 9.88 -9.68
CA PHE A 17 -5.32 11.07 -10.12
C PHE A 17 -5.61 10.97 -11.62
N PRO A 18 -6.85 10.63 -12.03
CA PRO A 18 -7.17 10.37 -13.43
C PRO A 18 -6.75 11.47 -14.39
N GLU A 19 -6.89 12.73 -13.98
CA GLU A 19 -6.53 13.91 -14.80
C GLU A 19 -5.01 14.01 -15.04
N TYR A 20 -4.18 13.45 -14.14
CA TYR A 20 -2.71 13.55 -14.22
C TYR A 20 -2.02 12.28 -14.73
N ILE A 21 -2.77 11.26 -15.14
CA ILE A 21 -2.19 9.98 -15.62
C ILE A 21 -1.32 10.18 -16.87
N HIS A 22 -1.69 11.10 -17.76
CA HIS A 22 -0.88 11.39 -18.93
C HIS A 22 0.49 11.97 -18.52
N TRP A 23 0.47 12.98 -17.65
CA TRP A 23 1.67 13.60 -17.11
C TRP A 23 2.55 12.58 -16.35
N LEU A 24 1.94 11.70 -15.55
CA LEU A 24 2.68 10.64 -14.86
C LEU A 24 3.43 9.74 -15.85
N LYS A 25 2.79 9.33 -16.96
CA LYS A 25 3.44 8.52 -18.00
C LYS A 25 4.61 9.25 -18.68
N GLU A 26 4.58 10.56 -18.77
CA GLU A 26 5.70 11.36 -19.27
C GLU A 26 6.85 11.39 -18.25
N ILE A 27 6.57 11.63 -16.98
CA ILE A 27 7.57 11.62 -15.90
C ILE A 27 8.27 10.26 -15.79
N ILE A 28 7.52 9.17 -15.87
CA ILE A 28 8.09 7.81 -15.88
C ILE A 28 9.17 7.67 -16.96
N LYS A 29 8.89 8.15 -18.18
CA LYS A 29 9.81 8.05 -19.32
C LYS A 29 10.98 9.01 -19.18
N GLU A 30 10.69 10.26 -18.83
CA GLU A 30 11.71 11.33 -18.70
C GLU A 30 12.77 10.96 -17.67
N TYR A 31 12.35 10.49 -16.49
CA TYR A 31 13.26 10.13 -15.40
C TYR A 31 13.68 8.68 -15.41
N ARG A 32 13.17 7.88 -16.36
CA ARG A 32 13.47 6.43 -16.47
C ARG A 32 13.27 5.72 -15.15
N LEU A 33 12.09 5.91 -14.54
CA LEU A 33 11.76 5.29 -13.26
C LEU A 33 11.69 3.77 -13.41
N ASP A 34 12.28 3.05 -12.48
CA ASP A 34 12.26 1.60 -12.48
C ASP A 34 10.87 1.03 -12.13
N TYR A 35 10.07 1.74 -11.30
CA TYR A 35 8.73 1.32 -10.87
C TYR A 35 7.92 2.50 -10.32
N ILE A 36 6.62 2.28 -10.13
CA ILE A 36 5.73 3.19 -9.43
C ILE A 36 4.91 2.38 -8.43
N LEU A 37 4.74 2.91 -7.23
CA LEU A 37 3.89 2.37 -6.18
C LEU A 37 2.60 3.15 -6.12
N PHE A 38 1.52 2.49 -5.76
CA PHE A 38 0.24 3.15 -5.55
C PHE A 38 0.03 3.47 -4.07
N GLY A 39 0.13 4.75 -3.71
CA GLY A 39 -0.33 5.27 -2.42
C GLY A 39 -1.71 5.89 -2.60
N ASN A 40 -2.77 5.26 -2.06
CA ASN A 40 -4.11 5.83 -2.13
C ASN A 40 -4.37 6.71 -0.92
N HIS A 41 -4.00 7.98 -1.00
CA HIS A 41 -4.14 8.93 0.09
C HIS A 41 -5.33 9.89 -0.08
N HIS A 42 -5.74 10.16 -1.33
CA HIS A 42 -6.82 11.09 -1.65
C HIS A 42 -7.71 10.54 -2.76
N TYR A 43 -8.99 10.88 -2.73
CA TYR A 43 -9.92 10.52 -3.80
C TYR A 43 -9.72 11.44 -5.01
N HIS A 44 -9.13 10.93 -6.09
CA HIS A 44 -8.91 11.56 -7.41
C HIS A 44 -8.20 12.93 -7.40
N THR A 45 -8.10 13.63 -6.27
CA THR A 45 -7.36 14.90 -6.13
C THR A 45 -7.22 15.29 -4.66
N ASP A 46 -6.09 15.86 -4.28
CA ASP A 46 -5.82 16.41 -2.96
C ASP A 46 -6.44 17.81 -2.74
N GLU A 47 -6.84 18.49 -3.82
CA GLU A 47 -7.47 19.82 -3.76
C GLU A 47 -8.90 19.80 -3.18
N LYS A 48 -9.65 18.71 -3.44
CA LYS A 48 -11.08 18.62 -3.10
C LYS A 48 -11.38 17.66 -1.98
N PHE A 49 -10.54 16.65 -1.80
CA PHE A 49 -10.78 15.56 -0.86
C PHE A 49 -9.69 15.49 0.19
N PRO A 50 -10.07 15.28 1.46
CA PRO A 50 -9.11 15.18 2.55
C PRO A 50 -8.31 13.89 2.48
N TYR A 51 -7.18 13.86 3.20
CA TYR A 51 -6.32 12.69 3.34
C TYR A 51 -7.06 11.54 4.03
N PHE A 52 -7.17 10.40 3.37
CA PHE A 52 -7.90 9.23 3.86
C PHE A 52 -7.43 8.74 5.23
N GLY A 53 -6.13 8.73 5.48
CA GLY A 53 -5.58 8.27 6.75
C GLY A 53 -6.03 9.09 7.98
N HIS A 54 -6.61 10.28 7.81
CA HIS A 54 -7.12 11.10 8.90
C HIS A 54 -8.62 11.34 8.85
N HIS A 55 -9.25 11.12 7.71
CA HIS A 55 -10.62 11.57 7.48
C HIS A 55 -11.57 10.47 7.00
N THR A 56 -11.12 9.21 6.94
CA THR A 56 -12.04 8.09 6.72
C THR A 56 -12.79 7.79 8.03
N THR A 57 -13.72 8.67 8.39
CA THR A 57 -14.43 8.61 9.67
C THR A 57 -15.88 8.09 9.55
N ASN A 58 -16.33 7.83 8.33
CA ASN A 58 -17.68 7.36 8.01
C ASN A 58 -17.67 6.46 6.77
N ARG A 59 -18.81 5.87 6.45
CA ARG A 59 -18.96 4.91 5.34
C ARG A 59 -18.73 5.55 3.98
N ASP A 60 -19.25 6.75 3.76
CA ASP A 60 -19.12 7.43 2.45
C ASP A 60 -17.63 7.64 2.09
N MET A 61 -16.81 8.04 3.07
CA MET A 61 -15.37 8.19 2.86
C MET A 61 -14.67 6.85 2.65
N LEU A 62 -15.15 5.79 3.29
CA LEU A 62 -14.62 4.44 3.08
C LEU A 62 -15.01 3.88 1.70
N ASP A 63 -16.20 4.20 1.20
CA ASP A 63 -16.63 3.85 -0.15
C ASP A 63 -15.78 4.56 -1.22
N LEU A 64 -15.48 5.85 -1.02
CA LEU A 64 -14.55 6.58 -1.89
C LEU A 64 -13.14 5.99 -1.87
N TYR A 65 -12.67 5.53 -0.70
CA TYR A 65 -11.39 4.84 -0.59
C TYR A 65 -11.38 3.53 -1.38
N GLU A 66 -12.45 2.73 -1.27
CA GLU A 66 -12.62 1.50 -2.04
C GLU A 66 -12.58 1.78 -3.55
N GLU A 67 -13.41 2.72 -4.00
CA GLU A 67 -13.55 3.08 -5.40
C GLU A 67 -12.20 3.50 -6.00
N SER A 68 -11.54 4.49 -5.42
CA SER A 68 -10.24 4.97 -5.92
C SER A 68 -9.14 3.92 -5.83
N THR A 69 -9.17 3.05 -4.80
CA THR A 69 -8.20 1.96 -4.68
C THR A 69 -8.34 0.97 -5.82
N ILE A 70 -9.56 0.55 -6.14
CA ILE A 70 -9.83 -0.42 -7.21
C ILE A 70 -9.51 0.19 -8.58
N GLU A 71 -9.95 1.41 -8.84
CA GLU A 71 -9.64 2.12 -10.10
C GLU A 71 -8.12 2.29 -10.30
N GLY A 72 -7.40 2.69 -9.26
CA GLY A 72 -5.94 2.83 -9.32
C GLY A 72 -5.25 1.52 -9.66
N MET A 73 -5.65 0.41 -9.03
CA MET A 73 -5.14 -0.91 -9.36
C MET A 73 -5.48 -1.33 -10.81
N GLU A 74 -6.68 -1.05 -11.27
CA GLU A 74 -7.13 -1.37 -12.64
C GLU A 74 -6.43 -0.54 -13.73
N SER A 75 -5.83 0.59 -13.38
CA SER A 75 -5.01 1.39 -14.30
C SER A 75 -3.81 0.63 -14.88
N GLY A 76 -3.34 -0.41 -14.19
CA GLY A 76 -2.18 -1.22 -14.58
C GLY A 76 -0.84 -0.48 -14.53
N LEU A 77 -0.77 0.66 -13.85
CA LEU A 77 0.43 1.51 -13.79
C LEU A 77 1.35 1.15 -12.62
N PHE A 78 0.82 0.56 -11.58
CA PHE A 78 1.47 0.42 -10.29
C PHE A 78 2.00 -0.99 -10.05
N ALA A 79 3.18 -1.08 -9.44
CA ALA A 79 3.83 -2.35 -9.14
C ALA A 79 3.21 -3.07 -7.94
N TYR A 80 2.73 -2.32 -6.95
CA TYR A 80 1.96 -2.80 -5.80
C TYR A 80 1.14 -1.69 -5.16
N LEU A 81 0.20 -2.06 -4.31
CA LEU A 81 -0.59 -1.12 -3.49
C LEU A 81 0.08 -0.94 -2.12
N ALA A 82 0.53 0.27 -1.84
CA ALA A 82 1.09 0.66 -0.55
C ALA A 82 -0.02 0.72 0.51
N HIS A 83 0.31 0.32 1.76
CA HIS A 83 -0.57 0.40 2.95
C HIS A 83 -2.08 0.29 2.62
N PRO A 84 -2.55 -0.87 2.09
CA PRO A 84 -3.91 -1.04 1.54
C PRO A 84 -5.03 -0.82 2.56
N ASP A 85 -4.71 -0.81 3.83
CA ASP A 85 -5.60 -0.64 4.97
C ASP A 85 -5.37 0.70 5.72
N LEU A 86 -4.82 1.70 5.01
CA LEU A 86 -4.57 3.06 5.52
C LEU A 86 -5.81 3.69 6.16
N PHE A 87 -7.02 3.39 5.65
CA PHE A 87 -8.29 3.89 6.18
C PHE A 87 -8.50 3.52 7.65
N MET A 88 -7.92 2.42 8.14
CA MET A 88 -8.01 2.02 9.55
C MET A 88 -7.29 2.98 10.50
N ARG A 89 -6.53 3.92 9.98
CA ARG A 89 -5.93 4.96 10.81
C ARG A 89 -6.96 5.89 11.44
N SER A 90 -8.11 6.07 10.81
CA SER A 90 -9.18 6.98 11.26
C SER A 90 -10.57 6.37 11.27
N TYR A 91 -10.78 5.20 10.65
CA TYR A 91 -12.08 4.52 10.70
C TYR A 91 -12.31 3.96 12.11
N PRO A 92 -13.51 4.20 12.71
CA PRO A 92 -13.72 4.00 14.14
C PRO A 92 -13.59 2.54 14.62
N GLU A 93 -14.05 1.58 13.81
CA GLU A 93 -14.01 0.16 14.13
C GLU A 93 -14.07 -0.71 12.89
N PHE A 94 -13.58 -1.95 12.98
CA PHE A 94 -13.63 -2.90 11.88
C PHE A 94 -15.01 -3.57 11.78
N ASP A 95 -16.01 -2.82 11.30
CA ASP A 95 -17.43 -3.22 11.19
C ASP A 95 -17.71 -4.08 9.94
N LYS A 96 -18.98 -4.45 9.73
CA LYS A 96 -19.40 -5.24 8.56
C LYS A 96 -19.15 -4.52 7.23
N HIS A 97 -19.22 -3.19 7.21
CA HIS A 97 -18.95 -2.40 6.02
C HIS A 97 -17.46 -2.45 5.69
N CYS A 98 -16.62 -2.27 6.70
CA CYS A 98 -15.17 -2.41 6.60
C CYS A 98 -14.76 -3.80 6.08
N ILE A 99 -15.40 -4.89 6.55
CA ILE A 99 -15.19 -6.24 6.03
C ILE A 99 -15.53 -6.32 4.54
N SER A 100 -16.63 -5.71 4.11
CA SER A 100 -17.05 -5.72 2.70
C SER A 100 -16.03 -5.01 1.82
N VAL A 101 -15.67 -3.78 2.18
CA VAL A 101 -14.68 -2.96 1.47
C VAL A 101 -13.33 -3.67 1.39
N SER A 102 -12.82 -4.16 2.52
CA SER A 102 -11.56 -4.93 2.56
C SER A 102 -11.59 -6.12 1.61
N ARG A 103 -12.71 -6.85 1.56
CA ARG A 103 -12.87 -8.00 0.67
C ARG A 103 -12.87 -7.59 -0.81
N HIS A 104 -13.53 -6.49 -1.16
CA HIS A 104 -13.55 -6.02 -2.55
C HIS A 104 -12.17 -5.58 -3.01
N ILE A 105 -11.44 -4.83 -2.18
CA ILE A 105 -10.05 -4.43 -2.45
C ILE A 105 -9.17 -5.67 -2.63
N CYS A 106 -9.24 -6.62 -1.69
CA CYS A 106 -8.42 -7.84 -1.76
C CYS A 106 -8.75 -8.70 -2.99
N ARG A 107 -10.03 -8.84 -3.37
CA ARG A 107 -10.42 -9.54 -4.60
C ARG A 107 -9.90 -8.87 -5.85
N ALA A 108 -9.96 -7.54 -5.91
CA ALA A 108 -9.40 -6.78 -7.02
C ALA A 108 -7.87 -7.00 -7.09
N ALA A 109 -7.15 -6.89 -5.97
CA ALA A 109 -5.71 -7.12 -5.90
C ALA A 109 -5.33 -8.54 -6.34
N ALA A 110 -6.03 -9.58 -5.85
CA ALA A 110 -5.79 -10.96 -6.24
C ALA A 110 -6.06 -11.21 -7.73
N ARG A 111 -7.19 -10.70 -8.27
CA ARG A 111 -7.55 -10.78 -9.69
C ARG A 111 -6.52 -10.11 -10.61
N LEU A 112 -6.01 -8.96 -10.19
CA LEU A 112 -5.05 -8.16 -10.96
C LEU A 112 -3.60 -8.57 -10.71
N HIS A 113 -3.36 -9.51 -9.79
CA HIS A 113 -2.02 -9.92 -9.36
C HIS A 113 -1.17 -8.76 -8.82
N ILE A 114 -1.81 -7.80 -8.14
CA ILE A 114 -1.14 -6.67 -7.51
C ILE A 114 -0.82 -7.03 -6.07
N PRO A 115 0.47 -7.05 -5.66
CA PRO A 115 0.84 -7.28 -4.28
C PRO A 115 0.33 -6.18 -3.35
N LEU A 116 0.02 -6.54 -2.11
CA LEU A 116 -0.36 -5.63 -1.05
C LEU A 116 0.82 -5.40 -0.11
N GLU A 117 1.12 -4.15 0.21
CA GLU A 117 2.21 -3.83 1.12
C GLU A 117 1.82 -4.03 2.58
N TYR A 118 2.55 -4.90 3.28
CA TYR A 118 2.56 -4.95 4.74
C TYR A 118 3.54 -3.91 5.26
N ASN A 119 3.01 -2.76 5.71
CA ASN A 119 3.82 -1.58 6.06
C ASN A 119 4.41 -1.71 7.46
N ILE A 120 5.71 -2.01 7.56
CA ILE A 120 6.38 -2.18 8.86
C ILE A 120 6.78 -0.87 9.53
N GLY A 121 6.84 0.24 8.81
CA GLY A 121 7.05 1.55 9.40
C GLY A 121 5.93 1.90 10.37
N TYR A 122 4.69 1.58 10.03
CA TYR A 122 3.55 1.78 10.91
C TYR A 122 3.43 0.75 12.05
N VAL A 123 3.97 -0.45 11.91
CA VAL A 123 4.09 -1.39 13.04
C VAL A 123 4.89 -0.76 14.18
N ALA A 124 6.03 -0.11 13.85
CA ALA A 124 6.85 0.60 14.82
C ALA A 124 6.09 1.76 15.50
N ILE A 125 5.33 2.54 14.72
CA ILE A 125 4.52 3.66 15.22
C ILE A 125 3.40 3.15 16.16
N ASN A 126 2.69 2.10 15.77
CA ASN A 126 1.64 1.47 16.57
C ASN A 126 2.18 1.01 17.93
N GLU A 127 3.31 0.32 17.92
CA GLU A 127 3.96 -0.16 19.15
C GLU A 127 4.38 1.00 20.06
N ALA A 128 5.05 2.01 19.51
CA ALA A 128 5.50 3.19 20.27
C ALA A 128 4.33 3.98 20.88
N ARG A 129 3.15 3.95 20.26
CA ARG A 129 1.96 4.68 20.72
C ARG A 129 0.96 3.82 21.49
N GLY A 130 1.13 2.49 21.52
CA GLY A 130 0.19 1.56 22.14
C GLY A 130 -1.17 1.53 21.43
N ILE A 131 -1.19 1.70 20.11
CA ILE A 131 -2.40 1.70 19.27
C ILE A 131 -2.32 0.58 18.23
N THR A 132 -3.45 0.26 17.60
CA THR A 132 -3.50 -0.65 16.46
C THR A 132 -4.32 0.04 15.36
N THR A 133 -3.66 0.41 14.28
CA THR A 133 -4.30 1.02 13.11
C THR A 133 -4.05 0.13 11.88
N TYR A 134 -3.04 0.43 11.10
CA TYR A 134 -2.57 -0.43 10.03
C TYR A 134 -1.07 -0.76 10.24
N PRO A 135 -0.59 -1.95 9.90
CA PRO A 135 -1.36 -3.08 9.38
C PRO A 135 -2.45 -3.57 10.33
N CYS A 136 -3.69 -3.68 9.81
CA CYS A 136 -4.86 -4.11 10.58
C CYS A 136 -5.01 -5.65 10.49
N PRO A 137 -4.93 -6.39 11.60
CA PRO A 137 -4.98 -7.86 11.56
C PRO A 137 -6.20 -8.42 10.83
N GLN A 138 -7.37 -7.80 10.99
CA GLN A 138 -8.61 -8.26 10.34
C GLN A 138 -8.55 -8.10 8.82
N PHE A 139 -7.96 -7.00 8.31
CA PHE A 139 -7.74 -6.80 6.89
C PHE A 139 -6.83 -7.89 6.32
N TRP A 140 -5.71 -8.18 6.99
CA TRP A 140 -4.72 -9.15 6.53
C TRP A 140 -5.23 -10.59 6.58
N HIS A 141 -6.14 -10.92 7.52
CA HIS A 141 -6.88 -12.19 7.49
C HIS A 141 -7.77 -12.29 6.23
N ILE A 142 -8.44 -11.21 5.85
CA ILE A 142 -9.25 -11.17 4.62
C ILE A 142 -8.33 -11.32 3.40
N ALA A 143 -7.23 -10.57 3.34
CA ALA A 143 -6.27 -10.63 2.23
C ALA A 143 -5.73 -12.05 2.01
N ALA A 144 -5.36 -12.75 3.08
CA ALA A 144 -4.92 -14.14 2.99
C ALA A 144 -6.03 -15.08 2.47
N ASN A 145 -7.26 -14.91 2.95
CA ASN A 145 -8.41 -15.72 2.53
C ASN A 145 -8.82 -15.48 1.06
N GLU A 146 -8.64 -14.26 0.56
CA GLU A 146 -8.92 -13.92 -0.85
C GLU A 146 -7.75 -14.24 -1.79
N GLY A 147 -6.66 -14.82 -1.26
CA GLY A 147 -5.51 -15.30 -2.04
C GLY A 147 -4.58 -14.19 -2.53
N CYS A 148 -4.50 -13.08 -1.82
CA CYS A 148 -3.57 -12.00 -2.10
C CYS A 148 -2.12 -12.42 -1.86
N THR A 149 -1.21 -11.69 -2.51
CA THR A 149 0.24 -11.76 -2.27
C THR A 149 0.68 -10.52 -1.51
N ALA A 150 1.56 -10.69 -0.53
CA ALA A 150 2.14 -9.58 0.23
C ALA A 150 3.53 -9.21 -0.27
N ILE A 151 3.89 -7.95 -0.10
CA ILE A 151 5.26 -7.45 -0.08
C ILE A 151 5.47 -6.71 1.23
N ILE A 152 6.63 -6.86 1.86
CA ILE A 152 6.93 -6.12 3.11
C ILE A 152 7.60 -4.81 2.71
N GLY A 153 6.95 -3.69 3.03
CA GLY A 153 7.46 -2.35 2.79
C GLY A 153 7.86 -1.65 4.09
N LEU A 154 8.97 -0.94 4.03
CA LEU A 154 9.50 -0.22 5.19
C LEU A 154 8.94 1.21 5.28
N ASP A 155 8.61 1.82 4.14
CA ASP A 155 8.13 3.21 4.05
C ASP A 155 9.04 4.17 4.86
N ALA A 156 10.36 4.02 4.66
CA ALA A 156 11.38 4.71 5.44
C ALA A 156 11.42 6.21 5.13
N HIS A 157 11.27 7.04 6.16
CA HIS A 157 11.35 8.49 6.07
C HIS A 157 12.66 9.06 6.61
N ASN A 158 13.49 8.21 7.20
CA ASN A 158 14.83 8.56 7.68
C ASN A 158 15.75 7.32 7.66
N ASN A 159 17.06 7.55 7.83
CA ASN A 159 18.05 6.48 7.78
C ASN A 159 17.94 5.48 8.97
N LEU A 160 17.42 5.90 10.10
CA LEU A 160 17.29 5.03 11.29
C LEU A 160 16.21 3.96 11.06
N ASP A 161 15.20 4.25 10.23
CA ASP A 161 14.18 3.26 9.87
C ASP A 161 14.78 2.05 9.15
N LEU A 162 15.94 2.22 8.49
CA LEU A 162 16.66 1.16 7.76
C LEU A 162 17.53 0.27 8.66
N GLU A 163 17.76 0.64 9.90
CA GLU A 163 18.76 0.00 10.77
C GLU A 163 18.17 -1.13 11.64
N ASN A 164 16.84 -1.21 11.77
CA ASN A 164 16.19 -2.16 12.67
C ASN A 164 15.43 -3.27 11.92
N PRO A 165 15.95 -4.50 11.84
CA PRO A 165 15.31 -5.63 11.17
C PRO A 165 14.16 -6.25 11.97
N THR A 166 13.96 -5.89 13.24
CA THR A 166 12.99 -6.55 14.15
C THR A 166 11.58 -6.57 13.58
N TYR A 167 11.14 -5.48 13.00
CA TYR A 167 9.79 -5.38 12.44
C TYR A 167 9.63 -6.18 11.16
N TYR A 168 10.69 -6.33 10.38
CA TYR A 168 10.70 -7.19 9.20
C TYR A 168 10.52 -8.66 9.58
N ASP A 169 11.29 -9.15 10.55
CA ASP A 169 11.18 -10.53 11.03
C ASP A 169 9.79 -10.82 11.61
N ARG A 170 9.23 -9.87 12.33
CA ARG A 170 7.87 -9.95 12.87
C ARG A 170 6.83 -10.01 11.75
N ALA A 171 6.91 -9.16 10.74
CA ALA A 171 6.03 -9.19 9.59
C ALA A 171 6.09 -10.52 8.84
N CYS A 172 7.30 -11.07 8.65
CA CYS A 172 7.49 -12.40 8.07
C CYS A 172 6.77 -13.50 8.89
N GLN A 173 6.86 -13.44 10.22
CA GLN A 173 6.19 -14.39 11.11
C GLN A 173 4.66 -14.28 11.02
N GLU A 174 4.12 -13.05 11.06
CA GLU A 174 2.69 -12.78 11.00
C GLU A 174 2.09 -13.21 9.64
N LEU A 175 2.72 -12.84 8.53
CA LEU A 175 2.27 -13.23 7.19
C LEU A 175 2.39 -14.75 6.96
N ASN A 176 3.45 -15.38 7.47
CA ASN A 176 3.61 -16.84 7.40
C ASN A 176 2.56 -17.57 8.23
N ALA A 177 2.19 -17.07 9.40
CA ALA A 177 1.09 -17.61 10.22
C ALA A 177 -0.25 -17.56 9.47
N LEU A 178 -0.47 -16.55 8.63
CA LEU A 178 -1.61 -16.44 7.74
C LEU A 178 -1.50 -17.32 6.48
N LYS A 179 -0.34 -17.97 6.26
CA LYS A 179 -0.01 -18.73 5.04
C LYS A 179 -0.09 -17.85 3.78
N MET A 180 0.18 -16.57 3.91
CA MET A 180 0.12 -15.61 2.83
C MET A 180 1.43 -15.65 2.03
N PRO A 181 1.40 -15.75 0.69
CA PRO A 181 2.61 -15.64 -0.13
C PRO A 181 3.26 -14.26 0.04
N VAL A 182 4.55 -14.24 0.31
CA VAL A 182 5.35 -13.01 0.40
C VAL A 182 6.36 -12.98 -0.74
N ILE A 183 6.41 -11.88 -1.47
CA ILE A 183 7.42 -11.62 -2.50
C ILE A 183 8.44 -10.60 -1.99
N ASP A 184 9.65 -10.70 -2.50
CA ASP A 184 10.79 -9.81 -2.20
C ASP A 184 11.22 -8.96 -3.40
N THR A 185 10.56 -9.15 -4.55
CA THR A 185 10.83 -8.43 -5.78
C THR A 185 9.55 -8.06 -6.51
N ILE A 186 9.62 -7.00 -7.30
CA ILE A 186 8.54 -6.52 -8.16
C ILE A 186 8.99 -6.46 -9.61
N PRO A 187 8.09 -6.52 -10.60
CA PRO A 187 8.46 -6.28 -11.98
C PRO A 187 8.89 -4.82 -12.18
N PHE A 188 10.03 -4.63 -12.84
CA PHE A 188 10.51 -3.30 -13.21
C PHE A 188 10.05 -2.92 -14.61
N LEU A 189 9.84 -1.61 -14.80
CA LEU A 189 9.52 -1.03 -16.10
C LEU A 189 10.66 -1.27 -17.10
N LYS A 190 10.31 -1.52 -18.35
CA LYS A 190 11.28 -1.76 -19.44
C LYS A 190 11.21 -0.58 -20.42
N TYR A 191 12.37 -0.09 -20.81
CA TYR A 191 12.56 1.00 -21.77
C TYR A 191 13.29 0.56 -23.01
#